data_d228e7f1e4b4a570c71f87c5500df9f4
#
_entry.id   d228e7f1e4b4a570c71f87c5500df9f4
#
_cell.length_a   1.000
_cell.length_b   1.000
_cell.length_c   1.000
_cell.angle_alpha   90.00
_cell.angle_beta   90.00
_cell.angle_gamma   90.00
#
_symmetry.space_group_name_H-M   'P 1'
#
loop_
_entity.id
_entity.type
_entity.pdbx_description
1 polymer ?
#
loop_
_entity_poly.entity_id
_entity_poly.type
_entity_poly.pdbx_seq_one_letter_code
_entity_poly.pdbx_strand_id
1 'polypeptide(L)'
;MIEIKNLNISFGDKVILNNASFHTSPGVLTIIRGKSGSGKSTFLKAFQFAYECEYIYEGQRIDEQDQDSRQQFIYDHMVNVPQIPLFIEGMTIEELIKQLVKLGYQRNDTYEEKFGIASLKKKYPRNLSGGEKTRVAICLAIMSQPEILILDEPTAALDASYAIEMIKYLKEYAEEGHYVIVATHDQRMIEEADVLYKVDQTLILEKENQRETSLISQIPHNHKLFNLRFSHRTFRIVMNILVA
;
A
#
# COMPACT_ATOMS: atom_id res chain seq x y z
N MET A 1 6.20 8.53 -11.35
CA MET A 1 4.74 8.55 -11.54
C MET A 1 4.24 7.16 -11.88
N ILE A 2 3.12 6.74 -11.31
CA ILE A 2 2.40 5.51 -11.69
C ILE A 2 1.20 5.90 -12.55
N GLU A 3 1.00 5.20 -13.67
CA GLU A 3 -0.19 5.34 -14.50
C GLU A 3 -0.77 3.96 -14.81
N ILE A 4 -2.10 3.85 -14.74
CA ILE A 4 -2.88 2.71 -15.21
C ILE A 4 -3.87 3.23 -16.24
N LYS A 5 -3.90 2.64 -17.44
CA LYS A 5 -4.79 3.05 -18.53
C LYS A 5 -5.55 1.84 -19.09
N ASN A 6 -6.71 2.10 -19.67
CA ASN A 6 -7.53 1.11 -20.37
C ASN A 6 -7.93 -0.09 -19.49
N LEU A 7 -8.06 0.11 -18.16
CA LEU A 7 -8.43 -0.96 -17.24
C LEU A 7 -9.92 -1.30 -17.37
N ASN A 8 -10.20 -2.55 -17.76
CA ASN A 8 -11.54 -3.10 -17.87
C ASN A 8 -11.66 -4.32 -16.96
N ILE A 9 -12.66 -4.34 -16.08
CA ILE A 9 -12.90 -5.45 -15.17
C ILE A 9 -14.38 -5.80 -15.17
N SER A 10 -14.69 -7.08 -15.47
CA SER A 10 -16.04 -7.63 -15.42
C SER A 10 -16.04 -9.01 -14.77
N PHE A 11 -17.12 -9.36 -14.09
CA PHE A 11 -17.38 -10.70 -13.56
C PHE A 11 -18.72 -11.19 -14.12
N GLY A 12 -18.66 -12.07 -15.08
CA GLY A 12 -19.81 -12.42 -15.90
C GLY A 12 -20.38 -11.18 -16.60
N ASP A 13 -21.67 -10.95 -16.45
CA ASP A 13 -22.35 -9.79 -17.06
C ASP A 13 -22.19 -8.49 -16.24
N LYS A 14 -21.59 -8.58 -15.04
CA LYS A 14 -21.42 -7.42 -14.17
C LYS A 14 -20.12 -6.68 -14.48
N VAL A 15 -20.24 -5.49 -15.07
CA VAL A 15 -19.11 -4.55 -15.23
C VAL A 15 -18.80 -3.91 -13.89
N ILE A 16 -17.54 -4.00 -13.47
CA ILE A 16 -17.00 -3.36 -12.25
C ILE A 16 -16.30 -2.07 -12.63
N LEU A 17 -15.39 -2.12 -13.61
CA LEU A 17 -14.71 -0.96 -14.18
C LEU A 17 -14.71 -1.05 -15.69
N ASN A 18 -14.94 0.07 -16.33
CA ASN A 18 -14.93 0.20 -17.79
C ASN A 18 -14.02 1.38 -18.19
N ASN A 19 -13.00 1.08 -18.97
CA ASN A 19 -12.02 2.05 -19.46
C ASN A 19 -11.50 2.98 -18.36
N ALA A 20 -11.20 2.40 -17.20
CA ALA A 20 -10.71 3.16 -16.07
C ALA A 20 -9.26 3.60 -16.28
N SER A 21 -8.99 4.84 -15.91
CA SER A 21 -7.64 5.40 -15.91
C SER A 21 -7.30 5.95 -14.51
N PHE A 22 -6.05 5.76 -14.12
CA PHE A 22 -5.53 6.17 -12.84
C PHE A 22 -4.11 6.71 -13.00
N HIS A 23 -3.78 7.73 -12.24
CA HIS A 23 -2.39 8.17 -12.09
C HIS A 23 -2.15 8.67 -10.67
N THR A 24 -0.91 8.59 -10.22
CA THR A 24 -0.45 9.14 -8.96
C THR A 24 1.05 9.41 -9.00
N SER A 25 1.51 10.28 -8.11
CA SER A 25 2.92 10.64 -7.96
C SER A 25 3.43 10.29 -6.56
N PRO A 26 4.75 10.15 -6.36
CA PRO A 26 5.29 10.02 -5.01
C PRO A 26 5.07 11.33 -4.24
N GLY A 27 4.98 11.24 -2.93
CA GLY A 27 4.80 12.41 -2.07
C GLY A 27 3.34 12.81 -1.81
N VAL A 28 2.37 12.08 -2.37
CA VAL A 28 0.95 12.38 -2.19
C VAL A 28 0.17 11.20 -1.62
N LEU A 29 -0.79 11.49 -0.75
CA LEU A 29 -1.75 10.51 -0.26
C LEU A 29 -2.90 10.38 -1.27
N THR A 30 -2.94 9.26 -1.99
CA THR A 30 -3.97 8.98 -3.00
C THR A 30 -5.06 8.11 -2.40
N ILE A 31 -6.29 8.60 -2.42
CA ILE A 31 -7.45 7.90 -1.89
C ILE A 31 -8.38 7.46 -3.03
N ILE A 32 -8.84 6.23 -2.94
CA ILE A 32 -9.83 5.62 -3.81
C ILE A 32 -11.09 5.39 -2.99
N ARG A 33 -12.07 6.27 -3.13
CA ARG A 33 -13.33 6.17 -2.40
C ARG A 33 -14.42 5.46 -3.18
N GLY A 34 -15.36 4.88 -2.46
CA GLY A 34 -16.55 4.28 -3.04
C GLY A 34 -17.33 3.47 -2.00
N LYS A 35 -18.58 3.18 -2.31
CA LYS A 35 -19.44 2.35 -1.43
C LYS A 35 -18.85 0.94 -1.27
N SER A 36 -19.26 0.23 -0.23
CA SER A 36 -18.94 -1.20 -0.13
C SER A 36 -19.43 -1.95 -1.38
N GLY A 37 -18.59 -2.82 -1.94
CA GLY A 37 -18.89 -3.54 -3.17
C GLY A 37 -18.79 -2.73 -4.47
N SER A 38 -18.30 -1.48 -4.45
CA SER A 38 -18.14 -0.66 -5.67
C SER A 38 -16.97 -1.10 -6.56
N GLY A 39 -16.07 -1.96 -6.08
CA GLY A 39 -14.91 -2.41 -6.84
C GLY A 39 -13.56 -1.83 -6.39
N LYS A 40 -13.48 -1.13 -5.25
CA LYS A 40 -12.22 -0.58 -4.71
C LYS A 40 -11.13 -1.64 -4.55
N SER A 41 -11.40 -2.69 -3.78
CA SER A 41 -10.45 -3.81 -3.58
C SER A 41 -10.13 -4.54 -4.89
N THR A 42 -11.10 -4.60 -5.81
CA THR A 42 -10.89 -5.14 -7.15
C THR A 42 -9.92 -4.28 -7.95
N PHE A 43 -10.08 -2.95 -7.90
CA PHE A 43 -9.15 -2.02 -8.53
C PHE A 43 -7.73 -2.16 -7.96
N LEU A 44 -7.57 -2.28 -6.64
CA LEU A 44 -6.24 -2.44 -6.03
C LEU A 44 -5.48 -3.67 -6.56
N LYS A 45 -6.18 -4.72 -7.00
CA LYS A 45 -5.54 -5.89 -7.61
C LYS A 45 -4.92 -5.61 -8.99
N ALA A 46 -5.29 -4.51 -9.66
CA ALA A 46 -4.63 -4.10 -10.90
C ALA A 46 -3.15 -3.78 -10.69
N PHE A 47 -2.77 -3.29 -9.50
CA PHE A 47 -1.35 -3.09 -9.15
C PHE A 47 -0.55 -4.39 -9.05
N GLN A 48 -1.22 -5.52 -8.87
CA GLN A 48 -0.62 -6.85 -8.84
C GLN A 48 -0.72 -7.57 -10.19
N PHE A 49 -1.03 -6.84 -11.27
CA PHE A 49 -1.23 -7.36 -12.62
C PHE A 49 -2.30 -8.46 -12.71
N ALA A 50 -3.32 -8.41 -11.82
CA ALA A 50 -4.43 -9.36 -11.84
C ALA A 50 -5.38 -9.15 -13.04
N TYR A 51 -5.29 -8.03 -13.73
CA TYR A 51 -6.12 -7.64 -14.87
C TYR A 51 -5.27 -7.02 -15.96
N GLU A 52 -5.71 -7.18 -17.20
CA GLU A 52 -5.06 -6.54 -18.34
C GLU A 52 -5.31 -5.02 -18.32
N CYS A 53 -4.24 -4.26 -18.36
CA CYS A 53 -4.24 -2.81 -18.45
C CYS A 53 -2.86 -2.32 -18.91
N GLU A 54 -2.76 -1.10 -19.36
CA GLU A 54 -1.47 -0.44 -19.54
C GLU A 54 -0.97 0.01 -18.16
N TYR A 55 0.12 -0.59 -17.68
CA TYR A 55 0.74 -0.22 -16.41
C TYR A 55 2.09 0.44 -16.67
N ILE A 56 2.19 1.72 -16.34
CA ILE A 56 3.39 2.53 -16.53
C ILE A 56 3.93 2.96 -15.17
N TYR A 57 5.20 2.68 -14.92
CA TYR A 57 5.92 3.10 -13.73
C TYR A 57 7.18 3.88 -14.16
N GLU A 58 7.32 5.12 -13.68
CA GLU A 58 8.44 6.02 -14.03
C GLU A 58 8.70 6.09 -15.54
N GLY A 59 7.60 6.14 -16.33
CA GLY A 59 7.64 6.21 -17.79
C GLY A 59 7.92 4.88 -18.51
N GLN A 60 8.09 3.78 -17.79
CA GLN A 60 8.33 2.46 -18.37
C GLN A 60 7.08 1.59 -18.34
N ARG A 61 6.79 0.89 -19.44
CA ARG A 61 5.70 -0.10 -19.51
C ARG A 61 6.10 -1.36 -18.76
N ILE A 62 5.43 -1.66 -17.65
CA ILE A 62 5.68 -2.85 -16.84
C ILE A 62 4.79 -4.02 -17.28
N ASP A 63 3.59 -3.74 -17.77
CA ASP A 63 2.65 -4.75 -18.27
C ASP A 63 3.16 -5.50 -19.50
N GLU A 64 4.06 -4.92 -20.29
CA GLU A 64 4.68 -5.55 -21.44
C GLU A 64 5.82 -6.53 -21.06
N GLN A 65 6.25 -6.53 -19.81
CA GLN A 65 7.28 -7.46 -19.33
C GLN A 65 6.71 -8.87 -19.17
N ASP A 66 7.60 -9.86 -19.11
CA ASP A 66 7.23 -11.24 -18.80
C ASP A 66 6.70 -11.39 -17.36
N GLN A 67 6.08 -12.53 -17.07
CA GLN A 67 5.45 -12.77 -15.76
C GLN A 67 6.46 -12.71 -14.61
N ASP A 68 7.67 -13.23 -14.79
CA ASP A 68 8.70 -13.25 -13.75
C ASP A 68 9.18 -11.83 -13.45
N SER A 69 9.39 -11.01 -14.48
CA SER A 69 9.78 -9.61 -14.35
C SER A 69 8.70 -8.77 -13.66
N ARG A 70 7.42 -8.96 -14.01
CA ARG A 70 6.29 -8.31 -13.32
C ARG A 70 6.20 -8.73 -11.85
N GLN A 71 6.37 -10.01 -11.57
CA GLN A 71 6.39 -10.52 -10.19
C GLN A 71 7.59 -9.95 -9.41
N GLN A 72 8.75 -9.84 -10.05
CA GLN A 72 9.93 -9.21 -9.44
C GLN A 72 9.68 -7.73 -9.15
N PHE A 73 9.02 -7.00 -10.07
CA PHE A 73 8.65 -5.61 -9.86
C PHE A 73 7.74 -5.44 -8.62
N ILE A 74 6.72 -6.31 -8.45
CA ILE A 74 5.89 -6.29 -7.25
C ILE A 74 6.76 -6.48 -6.00
N TYR A 75 7.64 -7.49 -6.02
CA TYR A 75 8.50 -7.77 -4.87
C TYR A 75 9.48 -6.65 -4.54
N ASP A 76 9.99 -5.95 -5.54
CA ASP A 76 10.99 -4.91 -5.33
C ASP A 76 10.39 -3.57 -4.90
N HIS A 77 9.16 -3.28 -5.30
CA HIS A 77 8.60 -1.94 -5.13
C HIS A 77 7.36 -1.87 -4.22
N MET A 78 6.58 -2.96 -4.08
CA MET A 78 5.25 -2.88 -3.49
C MET A 78 5.08 -3.66 -2.20
N VAL A 79 4.26 -3.11 -1.30
CA VAL A 79 3.61 -3.86 -0.22
C VAL A 79 2.13 -3.54 -0.24
N ASN A 80 1.31 -4.59 -0.22
CA ASN A 80 -0.14 -4.48 -0.16
C ASN A 80 -0.63 -4.99 1.20
N VAL A 81 -1.37 -4.17 1.93
CA VAL A 81 -2.03 -4.53 3.20
C VAL A 81 -3.53 -4.67 2.96
N PRO A 82 -4.07 -5.89 2.93
CA PRO A 82 -5.49 -6.13 2.72
C PRO A 82 -6.31 -5.74 3.94
N GLN A 83 -7.62 -5.62 3.77
CA GLN A 83 -8.56 -5.30 4.84
C GLN A 83 -8.48 -6.28 6.03
N ILE A 84 -8.20 -7.55 5.77
CA ILE A 84 -7.97 -8.58 6.79
C ILE A 84 -6.53 -9.08 6.64
N PRO A 85 -5.57 -8.53 7.41
CA PRO A 85 -4.19 -8.94 7.31
C PRO A 85 -3.99 -10.40 7.75
N LEU A 86 -3.20 -11.13 6.97
CA LEU A 86 -2.72 -12.47 7.32
C LEU A 86 -1.33 -12.39 7.93
N PHE A 87 -1.00 -13.30 8.81
CA PHE A 87 0.30 -13.36 9.47
C PHE A 87 0.85 -14.80 9.44
N ILE A 88 2.17 -14.92 9.48
CA ILE A 88 2.80 -16.23 9.69
C ILE A 88 2.40 -16.76 11.07
N GLU A 89 1.81 -17.94 11.08
CA GLU A 89 1.47 -18.61 12.32
C GLU A 89 2.71 -19.08 13.08
N GLY A 90 2.59 -19.17 14.39
CA GLY A 90 3.64 -19.71 15.26
C GLY A 90 4.72 -18.71 15.66
N MET A 91 4.65 -17.45 15.20
CA MET A 91 5.55 -16.37 15.61
C MET A 91 4.82 -15.31 16.40
N THR A 92 5.46 -14.75 17.41
CA THR A 92 5.03 -13.54 18.13
C THR A 92 5.33 -12.30 17.26
N ILE A 93 4.73 -11.16 17.59
CA ILE A 93 4.99 -9.90 16.88
C ILE A 93 6.48 -9.51 16.97
N GLU A 94 7.11 -9.72 18.11
CA GLU A 94 8.56 -9.46 18.28
C GLU A 94 9.41 -10.38 17.39
N GLU A 95 9.02 -11.61 17.19
CA GLU A 95 9.73 -12.53 16.29
C GLU A 95 9.55 -12.13 14.83
N LEU A 96 8.38 -11.66 14.44
CA LEU A 96 8.14 -11.09 13.10
C LEU A 96 9.03 -9.87 12.86
N ILE A 97 9.10 -8.94 13.81
CA ILE A 97 9.99 -7.77 13.73
C ILE A 97 11.46 -8.22 13.62
N LYS A 98 11.89 -9.20 14.42
CA LYS A 98 13.25 -9.74 14.34
C LYS A 98 13.56 -10.39 12.99
N GLN A 99 12.57 -11.01 12.33
CA GLN A 99 12.77 -11.52 10.98
C GLN A 99 13.02 -10.38 9.99
N LEU A 100 12.26 -9.26 10.08
CA LEU A 100 12.51 -8.06 9.28
C LEU A 100 13.95 -7.57 9.46
N VAL A 101 14.40 -7.44 10.71
CA VAL A 101 15.76 -6.97 11.01
C VAL A 101 16.83 -7.92 10.45
N LYS A 102 16.64 -9.25 10.55
CA LYS A 102 17.56 -10.25 9.96
C LYS A 102 17.65 -10.14 8.44
N LEU A 103 16.62 -9.62 7.80
CA LEU A 103 16.55 -9.41 6.36
C LEU A 103 17.11 -8.05 5.91
N GLY A 104 17.69 -7.30 6.85
CA GLY A 104 18.37 -6.04 6.57
C GLY A 104 17.52 -4.78 6.76
N TYR A 105 16.26 -4.92 7.18
CA TYR A 105 15.43 -3.75 7.47
C TYR A 105 15.79 -3.17 8.84
N GLN A 106 15.71 -1.86 8.94
CA GLN A 106 16.00 -1.20 10.21
C GLN A 106 14.79 -1.27 11.14
N ARG A 107 15.04 -1.66 12.39
CA ARG A 107 14.03 -1.53 13.43
C ARG A 107 13.76 -0.04 13.67
N ASN A 108 12.51 0.33 13.77
CA ASN A 108 12.10 1.70 14.06
C ASN A 108 11.17 1.72 15.28
N ASP A 109 11.77 1.96 16.45
CA ASP A 109 11.03 2.02 17.72
C ASP A 109 9.98 3.15 17.71
N THR A 110 10.22 4.23 16.97
CA THR A 110 9.26 5.32 16.80
C THR A 110 7.97 4.83 16.12
N TYR A 111 8.07 4.01 15.07
CA TYR A 111 6.88 3.42 14.46
C TYR A 111 6.19 2.44 15.41
N GLU A 112 6.93 1.63 16.15
CA GLU A 112 6.35 0.70 17.11
C GLU A 112 5.55 1.42 18.20
N GLU A 113 6.02 2.57 18.66
CA GLU A 113 5.31 3.43 19.61
C GLU A 113 4.10 4.11 18.95
N LYS A 114 4.31 4.75 17.82
CA LYS A 114 3.27 5.45 17.05
C LYS A 114 2.08 4.54 16.72
N PHE A 115 2.33 3.31 16.27
CA PHE A 115 1.28 2.34 16.00
C PHE A 115 0.77 1.62 17.25
N GLY A 116 1.31 1.91 18.44
CA GLY A 116 0.91 1.34 19.72
C GLY A 116 1.11 -0.18 19.77
N ILE A 117 2.14 -0.70 19.08
CA ILE A 117 2.39 -2.15 19.03
C ILE A 117 3.37 -2.62 20.11
N ALA A 118 4.00 -1.71 20.86
CA ALA A 118 4.97 -2.05 21.90
C ALA A 118 4.41 -3.05 22.93
N SER A 119 3.15 -2.88 23.34
CA SER A 119 2.45 -3.79 24.27
C SER A 119 2.04 -5.13 23.63
N LEU A 120 2.08 -5.23 22.31
CA LEU A 120 1.64 -6.39 21.55
C LEU A 120 2.78 -7.36 21.22
N LYS A 121 4.03 -6.97 21.41
CA LYS A 121 5.24 -7.71 20.98
C LYS A 121 5.26 -9.18 21.40
N LYS A 122 4.77 -9.49 22.61
CA LYS A 122 4.74 -10.86 23.15
C LYS A 122 3.52 -11.66 22.72
N LYS A 123 2.54 -11.04 22.05
CA LYS A 123 1.34 -11.72 21.56
C LYS A 123 1.61 -12.43 20.23
N TYR A 124 0.86 -13.51 20.02
CA TYR A 124 0.75 -14.14 18.71
C TYR A 124 -0.34 -13.42 17.89
N PRO A 125 -0.21 -13.32 16.56
CA PRO A 125 -1.22 -12.67 15.71
C PRO A 125 -2.65 -13.17 15.92
N ARG A 126 -2.83 -14.47 16.18
CA ARG A 126 -4.14 -15.07 16.47
C ARG A 126 -4.84 -14.50 17.72
N ASN A 127 -4.06 -13.93 18.64
CA ASN A 127 -4.54 -13.37 19.90
C ASN A 127 -4.80 -11.86 19.84
N LEU A 128 -4.63 -11.25 18.64
CA LEU A 128 -4.86 -9.82 18.39
C LEU A 128 -6.32 -9.59 17.99
N SER A 129 -6.87 -8.45 18.42
CA SER A 129 -8.11 -7.92 17.85
C SER A 129 -7.91 -7.50 16.38
N GLY A 130 -9.01 -7.26 15.65
CA GLY A 130 -8.93 -6.79 14.27
C GLY A 130 -8.11 -5.50 14.11
N GLY A 131 -8.35 -4.51 14.96
CA GLY A 131 -7.61 -3.25 14.96
C GLY A 131 -6.14 -3.41 15.35
N GLU A 132 -5.82 -4.27 16.34
CA GLU A 132 -4.43 -4.60 16.67
C GLU A 132 -3.73 -5.27 15.48
N LYS A 133 -4.38 -6.19 14.77
CA LYS A 133 -3.85 -6.83 13.55
C LYS A 133 -3.53 -5.79 12.47
N THR A 134 -4.47 -4.89 12.20
CA THR A 134 -4.29 -3.84 11.20
C THR A 134 -3.09 -2.94 11.55
N ARG A 135 -2.99 -2.47 12.80
CA ARG A 135 -1.87 -1.64 13.25
C ARG A 135 -0.52 -2.35 13.12
N VAL A 136 -0.45 -3.61 13.52
CA VAL A 136 0.76 -4.43 13.37
C VAL A 136 1.12 -4.61 11.91
N ALA A 137 0.17 -4.96 11.05
CA ALA A 137 0.42 -5.19 9.62
C ALA A 137 0.97 -3.93 8.94
N ILE A 138 0.35 -2.76 9.18
CA ILE A 138 0.80 -1.50 8.59
C ILE A 138 2.17 -1.09 9.15
N CYS A 139 2.42 -1.25 10.45
CA CYS A 139 3.73 -0.98 11.03
C CYS A 139 4.83 -1.84 10.38
N LEU A 140 4.62 -3.14 10.23
CA LEU A 140 5.56 -4.04 9.57
C LEU A 140 5.74 -3.67 8.09
N ALA A 141 4.67 -3.28 7.40
CA ALA A 141 4.72 -2.83 6.02
C ALA A 141 5.60 -1.58 5.87
N ILE A 142 5.39 -0.55 6.68
CA ILE A 142 6.18 0.68 6.66
C ILE A 142 7.64 0.43 7.07
N MET A 143 7.90 -0.46 8.03
CA MET A 143 9.26 -0.86 8.39
C MET A 143 10.04 -1.49 7.22
N SER A 144 9.36 -2.10 6.26
CA SER A 144 9.99 -2.64 5.05
C SER A 144 10.30 -1.57 3.99
N GLN A 145 9.93 -0.32 4.23
CA GLN A 145 10.18 0.85 3.38
C GLN A 145 9.83 0.61 1.90
N PRO A 146 8.59 0.20 1.58
CA PRO A 146 8.19 0.01 0.20
C PRO A 146 8.10 1.36 -0.52
N GLU A 147 8.46 1.40 -1.79
CA GLU A 147 8.21 2.58 -2.63
C GLU A 147 6.71 2.80 -2.83
N ILE A 148 5.96 1.70 -2.97
CA ILE A 148 4.52 1.70 -3.22
C ILE A 148 3.82 0.95 -2.08
N LEU A 149 3.09 1.67 -1.26
CA LEU A 149 2.27 1.13 -0.17
C LEU A 149 0.80 1.18 -0.57
N ILE A 150 0.17 0.02 -0.63
CA ILE A 150 -1.24 -0.13 -1.00
C ILE A 150 -2.00 -0.64 0.21
N LEU A 151 -3.11 0.02 0.55
CA LEU A 151 -3.90 -0.29 1.74
C LEU A 151 -5.39 -0.42 1.39
N ASP A 152 -6.02 -1.48 1.87
CA ASP A 152 -7.46 -1.67 1.72
C ASP A 152 -8.16 -1.51 3.07
N GLU A 153 -9.01 -0.46 3.20
CA GLU A 153 -9.79 -0.12 4.39
C GLU A 153 -8.97 -0.10 5.72
N PRO A 154 -7.82 0.60 5.79
CA PRO A 154 -6.87 0.50 6.90
C PRO A 154 -7.40 1.01 8.24
N THR A 155 -8.50 1.78 8.25
CA THR A 155 -9.11 2.34 9.47
C THR A 155 -10.38 1.62 9.91
N ALA A 156 -10.88 0.66 9.12
CA ALA A 156 -12.20 0.05 9.34
C ALA A 156 -12.35 -0.66 10.70
N ALA A 157 -11.27 -1.23 11.22
CA ALA A 157 -11.26 -1.95 12.51
C ALA A 157 -10.68 -1.13 13.67
N LEU A 158 -10.35 0.16 13.45
CA LEU A 158 -9.72 1.04 14.43
C LEU A 158 -10.77 1.88 15.17
N ASP A 159 -10.52 2.16 16.43
CA ASP A 159 -11.23 3.22 17.13
C ASP A 159 -10.83 4.61 16.56
N ALA A 160 -11.60 5.65 16.93
CA ALA A 160 -11.44 6.97 16.34
C ALA A 160 -10.05 7.58 16.57
N SER A 161 -9.45 7.35 17.74
CA SER A 161 -8.14 7.93 18.08
C SER A 161 -7.02 7.28 17.25
N TYR A 162 -6.98 5.96 17.18
CA TYR A 162 -6.01 5.26 16.35
C TYR A 162 -6.21 5.49 14.84
N ALA A 163 -7.46 5.68 14.40
CA ALA A 163 -7.72 5.99 13.00
C ALA A 163 -7.14 7.37 12.60
N ILE A 164 -7.30 8.39 13.45
CA ILE A 164 -6.74 9.73 13.22
C ILE A 164 -5.20 9.67 13.17
N GLU A 165 -4.59 8.99 14.13
CA GLU A 165 -3.13 8.80 14.15
C GLU A 165 -2.64 8.06 12.90
N MET A 166 -3.34 7.00 12.50
CA MET A 166 -3.02 6.23 11.29
C MET A 166 -3.03 7.09 10.03
N ILE A 167 -4.06 7.90 9.85
CA ILE A 167 -4.19 8.79 8.70
C ILE A 167 -3.01 9.76 8.64
N LYS A 168 -2.67 10.36 9.79
CA LYS A 168 -1.54 11.27 9.90
C LYS A 168 -0.22 10.59 9.49
N TYR A 169 0.04 9.37 9.97
CA TYR A 169 1.27 8.65 9.65
C TYR A 169 1.35 8.23 8.20
N LEU A 170 0.24 7.82 7.59
CA LEU A 170 0.20 7.50 6.17
C LEU A 170 0.48 8.74 5.30
N LYS A 171 0.01 9.90 5.73
CA LYS A 171 0.30 11.17 5.06
C LYS A 171 1.77 11.56 5.21
N GLU A 172 2.32 11.50 6.44
CA GLU A 172 3.75 11.73 6.68
C GLU A 172 4.61 10.78 5.83
N TYR A 173 4.25 9.49 5.78
CA TYR A 173 4.96 8.51 4.96
C TYR A 173 4.89 8.81 3.45
N ALA A 174 3.76 9.30 2.96
CA ALA A 174 3.66 9.77 1.59
C ALA A 174 4.59 10.97 1.34
N GLU A 175 4.56 11.98 2.22
CA GLU A 175 5.38 13.20 2.13
C GLU A 175 6.89 12.92 2.14
N GLU A 176 7.34 11.78 2.68
CA GLU A 176 8.71 11.28 2.60
C GLU A 176 9.11 10.82 1.17
N GLY A 177 8.20 10.87 0.20
CA GLY A 177 8.44 10.55 -1.21
C GLY A 177 7.95 9.16 -1.63
N HIS A 178 7.10 8.52 -0.82
CA HIS A 178 6.50 7.23 -1.15
C HIS A 178 5.18 7.38 -1.89
N TYR A 179 4.79 6.36 -2.66
CA TYR A 179 3.45 6.23 -3.18
C TYR A 179 2.57 5.59 -2.11
N VAL A 180 1.57 6.31 -1.61
CA VAL A 180 0.59 5.77 -0.65
C VAL A 180 -0.79 5.79 -1.27
N ILE A 181 -1.32 4.59 -1.54
CA ILE A 181 -2.59 4.39 -2.24
C ILE A 181 -3.55 3.67 -1.30
N VAL A 182 -4.67 4.27 -0.99
CA VAL A 182 -5.62 3.74 -0.01
C VAL A 182 -7.02 3.64 -0.61
N ALA A 183 -7.60 2.44 -0.56
CA ALA A 183 -9.01 2.24 -0.82
C ALA A 183 -9.79 2.35 0.48
N THR A 184 -10.76 3.26 0.57
CA THR A 184 -11.55 3.44 1.78
C THR A 184 -12.90 4.13 1.55
N HIS A 185 -13.78 4.02 2.53
CA HIS A 185 -14.99 4.81 2.66
C HIS A 185 -14.99 5.70 3.92
N ASP A 186 -13.88 5.72 4.66
CA ASP A 186 -13.71 6.55 5.85
C ASP A 186 -13.58 8.02 5.47
N GLN A 187 -14.56 8.83 5.88
CA GLN A 187 -14.63 10.24 5.55
C GLN A 187 -13.42 11.04 6.06
N ARG A 188 -12.88 10.67 7.21
CA ARG A 188 -11.69 11.31 7.81
C ARG A 188 -10.47 11.18 6.89
N MET A 189 -10.28 10.01 6.29
CA MET A 189 -9.19 9.76 5.35
C MET A 189 -9.43 10.44 4.00
N ILE A 190 -10.68 10.47 3.54
CA ILE A 190 -11.09 11.16 2.30
C ILE A 190 -10.78 12.66 2.38
N GLU A 191 -11.00 13.29 3.53
CA GLU A 191 -10.73 14.71 3.75
C GLU A 191 -9.23 15.05 3.69
N GLU A 192 -8.36 14.13 4.08
CA GLU A 192 -6.91 14.28 4.05
C GLU A 192 -6.26 13.91 2.70
N ALA A 193 -7.05 13.45 1.73
CA ALA A 193 -6.54 13.08 0.41
C ALA A 193 -5.88 14.27 -0.31
N ASP A 194 -4.72 14.03 -0.89
CA ASP A 194 -4.10 14.94 -1.86
C ASP A 194 -4.65 14.67 -3.25
N VAL A 195 -4.80 13.39 -3.61
CA VAL A 195 -5.46 12.92 -4.84
C VAL A 195 -6.64 12.03 -4.46
N LEU A 196 -7.80 12.29 -5.05
CA LEU A 196 -9.03 11.58 -4.73
C LEU A 196 -9.71 11.05 -5.97
N TYR A 197 -9.88 9.73 -6.02
CA TYR A 197 -10.67 9.03 -7.02
C TYR A 197 -11.96 8.47 -6.43
N LYS A 198 -13.04 8.54 -7.20
CA LYS A 198 -14.30 7.83 -6.93
C LYS A 198 -14.43 6.63 -7.85
N VAL A 199 -14.72 5.47 -7.29
CA VAL A 199 -15.10 4.27 -8.05
C VAL A 199 -16.60 4.27 -8.30
N ASP A 200 -17.00 4.33 -9.59
CA ASP A 200 -18.39 4.31 -10.02
C ASP A 200 -18.48 3.74 -11.46
N GLN A 201 -18.30 2.43 -11.63
CA GLN A 201 -18.10 1.73 -12.91
C GLN A 201 -16.91 2.23 -13.75
N THR A 202 -16.25 3.25 -13.32
CA THR A 202 -14.96 3.78 -13.81
C THR A 202 -14.24 4.44 -12.63
N LEU A 203 -13.08 5.05 -12.87
CA LEU A 203 -12.40 5.90 -11.90
C LEU A 203 -12.61 7.35 -12.29
N ILE A 204 -13.23 8.11 -11.39
CA ILE A 204 -13.49 9.54 -11.56
C ILE A 204 -12.53 10.28 -10.64
N LEU A 205 -11.60 11.04 -11.22
CA LEU A 205 -10.74 11.94 -10.48
C LEU A 205 -11.58 13.10 -9.92
N GLU A 206 -11.64 13.25 -8.60
CA GLU A 206 -12.43 14.28 -7.90
C GLU A 206 -11.59 15.41 -7.33
N LYS A 207 -10.35 15.11 -6.95
CA LYS A 207 -9.40 16.06 -6.38
C LYS A 207 -7.97 15.72 -6.82
N GLU A 208 -7.26 16.71 -7.30
CA GLU A 208 -5.84 16.63 -7.62
C GLU A 208 -5.12 17.82 -6.99
N ASN A 209 -4.02 17.57 -6.31
CA ASN A 209 -3.26 18.65 -5.70
C ASN A 209 -2.34 19.28 -6.75
N GLN A 210 -2.52 20.57 -7.03
CA GLN A 210 -1.70 21.32 -8.00
C GLN A 210 -0.20 21.41 -7.64
N ARG A 211 0.21 20.85 -6.50
CA ARG A 211 1.63 20.76 -6.11
C ARG A 211 2.44 19.72 -6.91
N GLU A 212 1.80 18.83 -7.64
CA GLU A 212 2.48 17.77 -8.41
C GLU A 212 3.48 18.33 -9.45
N THR A 213 3.20 19.46 -10.07
CA THR A 213 4.04 20.00 -11.16
C THR A 213 5.37 20.59 -10.66
N SER A 214 5.50 20.89 -9.36
CA SER A 214 6.71 21.53 -8.81
C SER A 214 7.65 20.57 -8.07
N LEU A 215 7.18 19.39 -7.63
CA LEU A 215 7.98 18.44 -6.85
C LEU A 215 8.84 17.52 -7.74
N ILE A 216 8.41 17.23 -8.97
CA ILE A 216 9.15 16.38 -9.92
C ILE A 216 10.56 16.94 -10.24
N SER A 217 10.74 18.26 -10.12
CA SER A 217 12.05 18.92 -10.40
C SER A 217 12.99 19.00 -9.19
N GLN A 218 12.59 18.58 -8.00
CA GLN A 218 13.36 18.83 -6.76
C GLN A 218 13.70 17.56 -5.95
N ILE A 219 13.24 16.38 -6.35
CA ILE A 219 13.62 15.14 -5.66
C ILE A 219 15.04 14.76 -6.14
N PRO A 220 16.06 14.83 -5.27
CA PRO A 220 17.38 14.33 -5.65
C PRO A 220 17.27 12.81 -5.84
N HIS A 221 17.61 12.33 -7.03
CA HIS A 221 17.81 10.91 -7.33
C HIS A 221 18.97 10.33 -6.50
N ASN A 222 18.84 10.31 -5.19
CA ASN A 222 19.81 9.71 -4.29
C ASN A 222 19.30 8.36 -3.81
N HIS A 223 18.91 7.50 -4.75
CA HIS A 223 18.82 6.08 -4.48
C HIS A 223 20.24 5.53 -4.30
N LYS A 224 20.78 5.61 -3.09
CA LYS A 224 21.84 4.70 -2.69
C LYS A 224 21.21 3.31 -2.65
N LEU A 225 21.27 2.63 -3.80
CA LEU A 225 21.14 1.20 -3.93
C LEU A 225 22.09 0.55 -2.92
N PHE A 226 21.58 0.17 -1.77
CA PHE A 226 22.24 -0.80 -0.93
C PHE A 226 22.21 -2.13 -1.67
N ASN A 227 23.34 -2.46 -2.32
CA ASN A 227 23.58 -3.75 -2.95
C ASN A 227 23.62 -4.87 -1.90
N LEU A 228 22.47 -5.34 -1.47
CA LEU A 228 22.30 -6.58 -0.71
C LEU A 228 21.43 -7.54 -1.54
N ARG A 229 22.07 -8.13 -2.55
CA ARG A 229 21.43 -8.90 -3.64
C ARG A 229 20.82 -10.26 -3.26
N PHE A 230 20.83 -10.71 -2.01
CA PHE A 230 20.42 -12.10 -1.68
C PHE A 230 19.31 -12.28 -0.62
N SER A 231 18.95 -11.26 0.16
CA SER A 231 17.97 -11.41 1.25
C SER A 231 16.57 -10.83 0.93
N HIS A 232 16.46 -9.92 -0.02
CA HIS A 232 15.21 -9.24 -0.33
C HIS A 232 14.12 -10.15 -0.92
N ARG A 233 14.50 -11.12 -1.75
CA ARG A 233 13.55 -11.97 -2.48
C ARG A 233 12.69 -12.85 -1.56
N THR A 234 13.29 -13.43 -0.53
CA THR A 234 12.59 -14.35 0.39
C THR A 234 11.64 -13.59 1.33
N PHE A 235 11.95 -12.34 1.64
CA PHE A 235 11.19 -11.59 2.63
C PHE A 235 10.00 -10.83 2.07
N ARG A 236 10.09 -10.23 0.89
CA ARG A 236 8.90 -9.65 0.24
C ARG A 236 7.91 -10.73 -0.19
N ILE A 237 8.40 -11.97 -0.49
CA ILE A 237 7.54 -13.15 -0.53
C ILE A 237 6.83 -13.32 0.83
N VAL A 238 7.55 -13.23 1.93
CA VAL A 238 7.00 -13.37 3.28
C VAL A 238 6.06 -12.21 3.62
N MET A 239 6.36 -10.95 3.24
CA MET A 239 5.44 -9.82 3.46
C MET A 239 4.23 -9.84 2.53
N ASN A 240 4.38 -10.22 1.27
CA ASN A 240 3.23 -10.44 0.40
C ASN A 240 2.43 -11.70 0.80
N ILE A 241 3.03 -12.68 1.49
CA ILE A 241 2.34 -13.82 2.14
C ILE A 241 1.82 -13.42 3.54
N LEU A 242 2.52 -12.53 4.26
CA LEU A 242 2.08 -12.02 5.57
C LEU A 242 0.90 -11.07 5.47
N VAL A 243 0.68 -10.49 4.28
CA VAL A 243 -0.27 -9.41 4.07
C VAL A 243 -1.18 -9.68 2.85
N ALA A 244 -1.06 -10.88 2.21
CA ALA A 244 -1.89 -11.29 1.08
C ALA A 244 -3.20 -11.97 1.59
#